data_cad11d1667583ce939dac624997c52f7
#
_entry.id   cad11d1667583ce939dac624997c52f7
#
_cell.length_a   1.000
_cell.length_b   1.000
_cell.length_c   1.000
_cell.angle_alpha   90.00
_cell.angle_beta   90.00
_cell.angle_gamma   90.00
#
_symmetry.space_group_name_H-M   'P 1'
#
loop_
_entity.id
_entity.type
_entity.pdbx_description
1 polymer ?
#
loop_
_entity_poly.entity_id
_entity_poly.type
_entity_poly.pdbx_seq_one_letter_code
_entity_poly.pdbx_strand_id
1 'polypeptide(L)'
;MYCPRYKHFVRLNTNGTFGVCGHMVNPPQFNNINDAQSWSLSLSDRPAECVRCWELEDIEQPSIRQAAIDRHRILSQIKTDYLIVGGVLDSYCNSACMTCSATLSTKIAKLEGNVFVMDNYEKFQELPHDRIVELDVNGGEPTFSKNYKHLLDNLPANVKVVRINTNGSRYFEKVEELLQRKIKVIVTLSLDGTGNVHDFIRWPIRWVDYTKTVEKYIELRTKYKNLSLDFWTTLNRLNLANFESIKEYAQACAIPHQYGLLKRPAVLDINNTNEEELEQFVEQQMKLRGITWQQ
;
A
#
# COMPACT_ATOMS: atom_id res chain seq x y z
N MET A 1 1.15 26.40 8.01
CA MET A 1 0.94 25.29 9.01
C MET A 1 1.78 24.08 8.58
N TYR A 2 2.79 23.71 9.36
CA TYR A 2 3.82 22.73 9.00
C TYR A 2 3.27 21.30 8.87
N CYS A 3 3.74 20.55 7.85
CA CYS A 3 3.51 19.12 7.72
C CYS A 3 4.85 18.36 7.93
N PRO A 4 4.96 17.45 8.91
CA PRO A 4 6.20 16.72 9.15
C PRO A 4 6.70 15.90 7.94
N ARG A 5 5.80 15.51 7.04
CA ARG A 5 6.19 14.77 5.82
C ARG A 5 7.13 15.56 4.92
N TYR A 6 7.12 16.88 4.95
CA TYR A 6 8.02 17.71 4.14
C TYR A 6 9.50 17.44 4.43
N LYS A 7 9.83 17.20 5.70
CA LYS A 7 11.20 16.92 6.14
C LYS A 7 11.48 15.44 6.34
N HIS A 8 10.48 14.69 6.79
CA HIS A 8 10.68 13.37 7.37
C HIS A 8 10.10 12.21 6.55
N PHE A 9 9.58 12.47 5.38
CA PHE A 9 9.05 11.42 4.51
C PHE A 9 9.66 11.52 3.11
N VAL A 10 10.02 10.37 2.55
CA VAL A 10 10.39 10.22 1.15
C VAL A 10 9.60 9.08 0.54
N ARG A 11 9.16 9.28 -0.69
CA ARG A 11 8.44 8.29 -1.48
C ARG A 11 9.27 7.87 -2.68
N LEU A 12 9.40 6.56 -2.87
CA LEU A 12 9.87 5.97 -4.12
C LEU A 12 8.71 5.90 -5.11
N ASN A 13 8.80 6.58 -6.22
CA ASN A 13 7.79 6.59 -7.27
C ASN A 13 8.00 5.42 -8.24
N THR A 14 6.94 5.03 -8.97
CA THR A 14 6.98 3.91 -9.94
C THR A 14 7.90 4.14 -11.14
N ASN A 15 8.41 5.32 -11.35
CA ASN A 15 9.33 5.68 -12.43
C ASN A 15 10.78 5.92 -11.97
N GLY A 16 11.14 5.46 -10.76
CA GLY A 16 12.50 5.60 -10.24
C GLY A 16 12.84 6.98 -9.69
N THR A 17 11.87 7.86 -9.52
CA THR A 17 12.07 9.20 -8.92
C THR A 17 11.65 9.22 -7.46
N PHE A 18 12.04 10.28 -6.76
CA PHE A 18 11.61 10.55 -5.39
C PHE A 18 10.45 11.55 -5.35
N GLY A 19 9.58 11.39 -4.37
CA GLY A 19 8.54 12.34 -4.01
C GLY A 19 8.48 12.52 -2.49
N VAL A 20 7.66 13.46 -2.02
CA VAL A 20 7.54 13.78 -0.57
C VAL A 20 6.22 13.32 0.05
N CYS A 21 5.19 13.08 -0.75
CA CYS A 21 3.90 12.60 -0.23
C CYS A 21 3.05 12.01 -1.35
N GLY A 22 2.43 10.84 -1.10
CA GLY A 22 1.51 10.20 -2.05
C GLY A 22 0.12 10.83 -2.11
N HIS A 23 -0.22 11.74 -1.19
CA HIS A 23 -1.51 12.44 -1.16
C HIS A 23 -1.49 13.82 -1.82
N MET A 24 -0.32 14.31 -2.19
CA MET A 24 -0.23 15.57 -2.97
C MET A 24 -0.88 15.42 -4.35
N VAL A 25 -1.44 16.51 -4.82
CA VAL A 25 -1.99 16.63 -6.18
C VAL A 25 -0.89 17.17 -7.09
N ASN A 26 -0.57 16.40 -8.13
CA ASN A 26 0.46 16.77 -9.13
C ASN A 26 1.81 17.25 -8.53
N PRO A 27 2.38 16.53 -7.54
CA PRO A 27 3.65 16.94 -6.97
C PRO A 27 4.76 16.79 -8.03
N PRO A 28 5.78 17.63 -8.00
CA PRO A 28 6.97 17.42 -8.80
C PRO A 28 7.69 16.13 -8.40
N GLN A 29 8.50 15.62 -9.31
CA GLN A 29 9.29 14.42 -9.13
C GLN A 29 10.77 14.77 -9.18
N PHE A 30 11.57 14.09 -8.38
CA PHE A 30 12.97 14.45 -8.16
C PHE A 30 13.89 13.24 -8.40
N ASN A 31 15.07 13.48 -8.96
CA ASN A 31 16.06 12.42 -9.16
C ASN A 31 16.85 12.08 -7.89
N ASN A 32 16.89 13.00 -6.93
CA ASN A 32 17.54 12.80 -5.63
C ASN A 32 16.67 13.31 -4.47
N ILE A 33 16.97 12.81 -3.27
CA ILE A 33 16.21 13.14 -2.05
C ILE A 33 16.40 14.60 -1.60
N ASN A 34 17.57 15.17 -1.81
CA ASN A 34 17.88 16.52 -1.32
C ASN A 34 17.02 17.56 -2.05
N ASP A 35 16.86 17.41 -3.36
CA ASP A 35 16.00 18.29 -4.14
C ASP A 35 14.53 18.14 -3.72
N ALA A 36 14.07 16.90 -3.47
CA ALA A 36 12.72 16.64 -2.98
C ALA A 36 12.47 17.31 -1.63
N GLN A 37 13.40 17.20 -0.69
CA GLN A 37 13.28 17.81 0.64
C GLN A 37 13.41 19.34 0.57
N SER A 38 14.32 19.87 -0.22
CA SER A 38 14.49 21.33 -0.40
C SER A 38 13.23 21.97 -0.98
N TRP A 39 12.65 21.34 -2.00
CA TRP A 39 11.39 21.80 -2.58
C TRP A 39 10.25 21.76 -1.55
N SER A 40 10.09 20.66 -0.83
CA SER A 40 8.98 20.52 0.12
C SER A 40 9.09 21.50 1.31
N LEU A 41 10.30 21.84 1.71
CA LEU A 41 10.55 22.85 2.77
C LEU A 41 10.30 24.28 2.29
N SER A 42 10.30 24.53 0.97
CA SER A 42 9.98 25.85 0.39
C SER A 42 8.49 26.11 0.23
N LEU A 43 7.64 25.10 0.50
CA LEU A 43 6.20 25.23 0.35
C LEU A 43 5.59 26.23 1.34
N SER A 44 4.55 26.93 0.90
CA SER A 44 3.74 27.81 1.76
C SER A 44 3.00 27.03 2.85
N ASP A 45 2.33 27.75 3.75
CA ASP A 45 1.57 27.15 4.87
C ASP A 45 0.40 26.26 4.42
N ARG A 46 -0.25 26.57 3.29
CA ARG A 46 -1.35 25.78 2.69
C ARG A 46 -1.11 25.62 1.18
N PRO A 47 -0.11 24.83 0.75
CA PRO A 47 0.17 24.68 -0.65
C PRO A 47 -0.96 23.97 -1.38
N ALA A 48 -1.18 24.34 -2.64
CA ALA A 48 -2.23 23.79 -3.51
C ALA A 48 -2.08 22.27 -3.69
N GLU A 49 -0.85 21.79 -3.71
CA GLU A 49 -0.54 20.36 -3.80
C GLU A 49 -1.11 19.55 -2.63
N CYS A 50 -1.36 20.17 -1.48
CA CYS A 50 -1.90 19.53 -0.28
C CYS A 50 -3.43 19.72 -0.12
N VAL A 51 -4.14 20.17 -1.15
CA VAL A 51 -5.58 20.48 -1.10
C VAL A 51 -6.40 19.36 -0.48
N ARG A 52 -6.11 18.09 -0.75
CA ARG A 52 -6.82 16.94 -0.17
C ARG A 52 -6.80 16.87 1.35
N CYS A 53 -5.71 17.33 1.98
CA CYS A 53 -5.64 17.40 3.43
C CYS A 53 -6.45 18.59 3.95
N TRP A 54 -6.38 19.73 3.27
CA TRP A 54 -7.08 20.94 3.67
C TRP A 54 -8.59 20.80 3.55
N GLU A 55 -9.07 20.20 2.46
CA GLU A 55 -10.52 19.92 2.27
C GLU A 55 -11.09 19.05 3.39
N LEU A 56 -10.35 18.04 3.84
CA LEU A 56 -10.77 17.21 4.97
C LEU A 56 -10.76 18.00 6.29
N GLU A 57 -9.70 18.76 6.55
CA GLU A 57 -9.56 19.52 7.79
C GLU A 57 -10.56 20.69 7.89
N ASP A 58 -10.92 21.29 6.76
CA ASP A 58 -11.93 22.35 6.71
C ASP A 58 -13.34 21.86 7.07
N ILE A 59 -13.61 20.55 6.96
CA ILE A 59 -14.85 19.88 7.38
C ILE A 59 -14.65 19.02 8.64
N GLU A 60 -13.61 19.30 9.41
CA GLU A 60 -13.27 18.61 10.66
C GLU A 60 -13.07 17.09 10.54
N GLN A 61 -12.68 16.63 9.35
CA GLN A 61 -12.34 15.22 9.11
C GLN A 61 -10.83 14.97 9.24
N PRO A 62 -10.42 13.79 9.73
CA PRO A 62 -9.01 13.46 9.91
C PRO A 62 -8.28 13.41 8.57
N SER A 63 -7.14 14.09 8.48
CA SER A 63 -6.26 14.11 7.31
C SER A 63 -4.99 13.29 7.53
N ILE A 64 -4.32 12.94 6.42
CA ILE A 64 -3.00 12.28 6.47
C ILE A 64 -1.93 13.21 7.10
N ARG A 65 -2.11 14.52 7.02
CA ARG A 65 -1.23 15.51 7.66
C ARG A 65 -1.35 15.45 9.18
N GLN A 66 -2.57 15.39 9.72
CA GLN A 66 -2.80 15.25 11.17
C GLN A 66 -2.21 13.94 11.69
N ALA A 67 -2.45 12.82 11.00
CA ALA A 67 -1.84 11.55 11.33
C ALA A 67 -0.30 11.62 11.30
N ALA A 68 0.29 12.39 10.35
CA ALA A 68 1.73 12.62 10.30
C ALA A 68 2.24 13.48 11.47
N ILE A 69 1.46 14.46 11.96
CA ILE A 69 1.81 15.26 13.13
C ILE A 69 1.84 14.39 14.38
N ASP A 70 0.83 13.56 14.59
CA ASP A 70 0.77 12.66 15.75
C ASP A 70 1.93 11.66 15.75
N ARG A 71 2.22 11.12 14.56
CA ARG A 71 3.36 10.22 14.39
C ARG A 71 4.70 10.92 14.63
N HIS A 72 4.86 12.16 14.18
CA HIS A 72 6.06 12.96 14.43
C HIS A 72 6.33 13.15 15.92
N ARG A 73 5.30 13.39 16.73
CA ARG A 73 5.44 13.51 18.19
C ARG A 73 6.09 12.28 18.82
N ILE A 74 5.85 11.09 18.28
CA ILE A 74 6.42 9.82 18.75
C ILE A 74 7.82 9.62 18.18
N LEU A 75 8.00 9.73 16.88
CA LEU A 75 9.25 9.41 16.21
C LEU A 75 10.36 10.40 16.52
N SER A 76 10.04 11.68 16.74
CA SER A 76 11.02 12.70 17.14
C SER A 76 11.66 12.44 18.51
N GLN A 77 11.01 11.65 19.37
CA GLN A 77 11.57 11.19 20.64
C GLN A 77 12.64 10.09 20.45
N ILE A 78 12.55 9.35 19.34
CA ILE A 78 13.52 8.30 19.00
C ILE A 78 14.74 8.93 18.32
N LYS A 79 14.50 9.79 17.33
CA LYS A 79 15.53 10.49 16.57
C LYS A 79 14.96 11.79 16.00
N THR A 80 15.60 12.92 16.24
CA THR A 80 15.12 14.24 15.78
C THR A 80 15.23 14.41 14.26
N ASP A 81 16.28 13.86 13.65
CA ASP A 81 16.51 13.84 12.20
C ASP A 81 16.25 12.44 11.65
N TYR A 82 14.98 12.04 11.64
CA TYR A 82 14.55 10.75 11.14
C TYR A 82 13.97 10.83 9.71
N LEU A 83 13.90 9.67 9.08
CA LEU A 83 13.27 9.48 7.77
C LEU A 83 12.29 8.30 7.80
N ILE A 84 11.11 8.51 7.22
CA ILE A 84 10.15 7.47 6.87
C ILE A 84 10.27 7.26 5.36
N VAL A 85 10.51 6.04 4.93
CA VAL A 85 10.58 5.69 3.51
C VAL A 85 9.30 4.96 3.11
N GLY A 86 8.58 5.51 2.15
CA GLY A 86 7.38 4.90 1.58
C GLY A 86 7.46 4.76 0.06
N GLY A 87 6.35 4.38 -0.54
CA GLY A 87 6.24 4.24 -1.99
C GLY A 87 6.44 2.81 -2.47
N VAL A 88 7.00 2.63 -3.65
CA VAL A 88 7.03 1.34 -4.35
C VAL A 88 8.46 0.86 -4.54
N LEU A 89 8.80 -0.31 -3.97
CA LEU A 89 10.14 -0.91 -4.11
C LEU A 89 10.30 -1.59 -5.46
N ASP A 90 9.35 -2.44 -5.83
CA ASP A 90 9.35 -3.15 -7.12
C ASP A 90 7.92 -3.55 -7.53
N SER A 91 7.78 -4.15 -8.71
CA SER A 91 6.51 -4.64 -9.25
C SER A 91 6.37 -6.17 -9.24
N TYR A 92 7.27 -6.90 -8.58
CA TYR A 92 7.16 -8.36 -8.50
C TYR A 92 5.89 -8.79 -7.76
N CYS A 93 4.94 -9.39 -8.47
CA CYS A 93 3.65 -9.79 -7.93
C CYS A 93 3.19 -11.11 -8.53
N ASN A 94 2.55 -11.93 -7.68
CA ASN A 94 1.95 -13.20 -8.06
C ASN A 94 0.45 -13.11 -8.38
N SER A 95 -0.16 -11.91 -8.30
CA SER A 95 -1.58 -11.69 -8.57
C SER A 95 -1.81 -10.69 -9.69
N ALA A 96 -2.97 -10.79 -10.35
CA ALA A 96 -3.43 -9.87 -11.38
C ALA A 96 -4.81 -9.34 -11.02
N CYS A 97 -4.85 -8.53 -9.94
CA CYS A 97 -6.10 -7.96 -9.43
C CYS A 97 -6.78 -7.08 -10.49
N MET A 98 -8.12 -7.03 -10.49
CA MET A 98 -8.91 -6.23 -11.44
C MET A 98 -8.68 -4.72 -11.29
N THR A 99 -8.27 -4.29 -10.09
CA THR A 99 -8.04 -2.88 -9.72
C THR A 99 -6.58 -2.46 -9.88
N CYS A 100 -5.69 -3.35 -10.36
CA CYS A 100 -4.26 -3.11 -10.47
C CYS A 100 -3.83 -2.90 -11.94
N SER A 101 -2.56 -2.58 -12.16
CA SER A 101 -1.99 -2.35 -13.48
C SER A 101 -0.67 -3.11 -13.69
N ALA A 102 -0.25 -3.22 -14.94
CA ALA A 102 1.03 -3.80 -15.33
C ALA A 102 2.24 -3.10 -14.68
N THR A 103 2.13 -1.81 -14.37
CA THR A 103 3.19 -1.04 -13.70
C THR A 103 3.47 -1.56 -12.28
N LEU A 104 2.45 -2.11 -11.60
CA LEU A 104 2.54 -2.58 -10.21
C LEU A 104 2.45 -4.11 -10.08
N SER A 105 2.27 -4.84 -11.19
CA SER A 105 2.20 -6.30 -11.16
C SER A 105 2.86 -6.92 -12.39
N THR A 106 3.96 -7.63 -12.17
CA THR A 106 4.62 -8.42 -13.21
C THR A 106 3.70 -9.51 -13.77
N LYS A 107 2.72 -9.98 -13.00
CA LYS A 107 1.74 -10.95 -13.50
C LYS A 107 0.79 -10.31 -14.52
N ILE A 108 0.31 -9.09 -14.26
CA ILE A 108 -0.51 -8.34 -15.23
C ILE A 108 0.35 -8.01 -16.46
N ALA A 109 1.56 -7.48 -16.26
CA ALA A 109 2.47 -7.18 -17.36
C ALA A 109 2.65 -8.39 -18.29
N LYS A 110 2.89 -9.58 -17.73
CA LYS A 110 3.01 -10.82 -18.50
C LYS A 110 1.73 -11.18 -19.25
N LEU A 111 0.55 -11.02 -18.66
CA LEU A 111 -0.74 -11.29 -19.31
C LEU A 111 -0.97 -10.34 -20.49
N GLU A 112 -0.52 -9.08 -20.37
CA GLU A 112 -0.60 -8.07 -21.45
C GLU A 112 0.53 -8.18 -22.49
N GLY A 113 1.38 -9.22 -22.38
CA GLY A 113 2.50 -9.41 -23.32
C GLY A 113 3.70 -8.49 -23.06
N ASN A 114 3.75 -7.82 -21.89
CA ASN A 114 4.83 -6.94 -21.48
C ASN A 114 5.86 -7.67 -20.61
N VAL A 115 7.14 -7.28 -20.77
CA VAL A 115 8.24 -7.76 -19.90
C VAL A 115 8.70 -6.67 -18.92
N PHE A 116 7.88 -5.66 -18.70
CA PHE A 116 8.22 -4.56 -17.82
C PHE A 116 8.29 -5.02 -16.35
N VAL A 117 9.42 -4.74 -15.73
CA VAL A 117 9.62 -4.89 -14.27
C VAL A 117 10.12 -3.55 -13.75
N MET A 118 9.35 -2.94 -12.86
CA MET A 118 9.81 -1.77 -12.13
C MET A 118 10.61 -2.26 -10.92
N ASP A 119 11.80 -1.70 -10.73
CA ASP A 119 12.70 -2.03 -9.63
C ASP A 119 13.40 -0.75 -9.13
N ASN A 120 13.09 -0.38 -7.90
CA ASN A 120 13.64 0.78 -7.21
C ASN A 120 14.65 0.39 -6.11
N TYR A 121 15.12 -0.86 -6.09
CA TYR A 121 16.00 -1.31 -5.02
C TYR A 121 17.30 -0.48 -4.97
N GLU A 122 17.90 -0.18 -6.11
CA GLU A 122 19.08 0.69 -6.20
C GLU A 122 18.77 2.10 -5.72
N LYS A 123 17.59 2.65 -6.08
CA LYS A 123 17.13 3.96 -5.58
C LYS A 123 16.94 3.97 -4.06
N PHE A 124 16.51 2.88 -3.48
CA PHE A 124 16.46 2.75 -2.02
C PHE A 124 17.85 2.82 -1.40
N GLN A 125 18.88 2.26 -2.04
CA GLN A 125 20.26 2.29 -1.57
C GLN A 125 20.89 3.70 -1.55
N GLU A 126 20.36 4.63 -2.36
CA GLU A 126 20.80 6.04 -2.37
C GLU A 126 20.34 6.84 -1.13
N LEU A 127 19.42 6.28 -0.31
CA LEU A 127 18.85 6.97 0.84
C LEU A 127 19.82 7.00 2.02
N PRO A 128 19.74 8.02 2.90
CA PRO A 128 20.54 8.07 4.13
C PRO A 128 20.03 7.04 5.16
N HIS A 129 20.54 5.82 5.08
CA HIS A 129 20.09 4.68 5.86
C HIS A 129 20.15 4.91 7.38
N ASP A 130 21.10 5.70 7.85
CA ASP A 130 21.23 6.05 9.27
C ASP A 130 20.07 6.91 9.79
N ARG A 131 19.33 7.56 8.91
CA ARG A 131 18.13 8.35 9.25
C ARG A 131 16.84 7.53 9.23
N ILE A 132 16.82 6.37 8.57
CA ILE A 132 15.59 5.60 8.37
C ILE A 132 15.15 4.95 9.68
N VAL A 133 13.98 5.35 10.18
CA VAL A 133 13.36 4.77 11.38
C VAL A 133 12.11 3.95 11.06
N GLU A 134 11.53 4.15 9.89
CA GLU A 134 10.35 3.44 9.44
C GLU A 134 10.36 3.17 7.95
N LEU A 135 9.94 1.96 7.60
CA LEU A 135 9.67 1.53 6.25
C LEU A 135 8.16 1.33 6.04
N ASP A 136 7.63 2.04 5.06
CA ASP A 136 6.26 1.93 4.54
C ASP A 136 6.33 1.68 3.02
N VAL A 137 7.29 0.84 2.63
CA VAL A 137 7.57 0.55 1.23
C VAL A 137 6.66 -0.58 0.78
N ASN A 138 5.93 -0.31 -0.28
CA ASN A 138 5.04 -1.26 -0.93
C ASN A 138 5.67 -1.75 -2.23
N GLY A 139 4.92 -2.52 -2.99
CA GLY A 139 5.40 -2.99 -4.28
C GLY A 139 4.33 -3.80 -4.97
N GLY A 140 4.77 -4.82 -5.69
CA GLY A 140 3.88 -5.85 -6.19
C GLY A 140 3.32 -6.65 -5.01
N GLU A 141 4.06 -7.68 -4.60
CA GLU A 141 3.73 -8.48 -3.41
C GLU A 141 5.00 -8.78 -2.61
N PRO A 142 5.11 -8.33 -1.35
CA PRO A 142 6.32 -8.51 -0.53
C PRO A 142 6.73 -9.97 -0.37
N THR A 143 5.78 -10.89 -0.24
CA THR A 143 6.05 -12.33 -0.09
C THR A 143 6.62 -12.96 -1.37
N PHE A 144 6.47 -12.32 -2.50
CA PHE A 144 6.94 -12.77 -3.81
C PHE A 144 8.23 -12.06 -4.25
N SER A 145 8.47 -10.84 -3.77
CA SER A 145 9.63 -10.03 -4.12
C SER A 145 10.92 -10.51 -3.44
N LYS A 146 11.98 -10.73 -4.23
CA LYS A 146 13.33 -11.01 -3.72
C LYS A 146 13.96 -9.76 -3.10
N ASN A 147 13.74 -8.59 -3.73
CA ASN A 147 14.24 -7.32 -3.22
C ASN A 147 13.67 -6.98 -1.86
N TYR A 148 12.36 -7.23 -1.68
CA TYR A 148 11.70 -6.97 -0.41
C TYR A 148 12.25 -7.88 0.70
N LYS A 149 12.44 -9.17 0.42
CA LYS A 149 13.08 -10.10 1.35
C LYS A 149 14.49 -9.65 1.71
N HIS A 150 15.29 -9.31 0.71
CA HIS A 150 16.66 -8.83 0.91
C HIS A 150 16.68 -7.52 1.74
N LEU A 151 15.76 -6.60 1.50
CA LEU A 151 15.59 -5.39 2.30
C LEU A 151 15.33 -5.71 3.77
N LEU A 152 14.40 -6.65 4.05
CA LEU A 152 14.05 -7.02 5.42
C LEU A 152 15.18 -7.76 6.14
N ASP A 153 15.98 -8.56 5.41
CA ASP A 153 17.18 -9.22 5.95
C ASP A 153 18.26 -8.21 6.34
N ASN A 154 18.38 -7.12 5.58
CA ASN A 154 19.41 -6.09 5.71
C ASN A 154 18.83 -4.73 6.12
N LEU A 155 17.89 -4.72 7.06
CA LEU A 155 17.26 -3.50 7.53
C LEU A 155 18.28 -2.50 8.09
N PRO A 156 18.17 -1.21 7.76
CA PRO A 156 18.93 -0.16 8.43
C PRO A 156 18.79 -0.26 9.95
N ALA A 157 19.90 -0.05 10.68
CA ALA A 157 19.98 -0.32 12.13
C ALA A 157 18.97 0.47 12.98
N ASN A 158 18.57 1.65 12.49
CA ASN A 158 17.65 2.52 13.22
C ASN A 158 16.17 2.23 12.95
N VAL A 159 15.83 1.29 12.05
CA VAL A 159 14.44 0.96 11.77
C VAL A 159 13.79 0.35 13.00
N LYS A 160 12.67 0.95 13.41
CA LYS A 160 11.84 0.54 14.56
C LYS A 160 10.43 0.12 14.13
N VAL A 161 9.99 0.52 12.93
CA VAL A 161 8.66 0.23 12.40
C VAL A 161 8.77 -0.24 10.96
N VAL A 162 8.11 -1.34 10.65
CA VAL A 162 7.95 -1.84 9.27
C VAL A 162 6.46 -2.02 8.99
N ARG A 163 5.98 -1.39 7.91
CA ARG A 163 4.64 -1.60 7.36
C ARG A 163 4.75 -2.54 6.15
N ILE A 164 3.89 -3.52 6.11
CA ILE A 164 3.84 -4.54 5.06
C ILE A 164 2.42 -4.58 4.52
N ASN A 165 2.22 -4.14 3.28
CA ASN A 165 0.97 -4.35 2.58
C ASN A 165 1.10 -5.64 1.77
N THR A 166 0.20 -6.59 2.00
CA THR A 166 0.23 -7.89 1.33
C THR A 166 -1.14 -8.24 0.74
N ASN A 167 -1.09 -8.96 -0.37
CA ASN A 167 -2.29 -9.52 -0.99
C ASN A 167 -2.84 -10.74 -0.22
N GLY A 168 -2.14 -11.19 0.81
CA GLY A 168 -2.58 -12.30 1.66
C GLY A 168 -2.54 -13.68 1.01
N SER A 169 -1.93 -13.83 -0.17
CA SER A 169 -1.85 -15.12 -0.87
C SER A 169 -1.09 -16.19 -0.11
N ARG A 170 -0.21 -15.77 0.80
CA ARG A 170 0.53 -16.63 1.71
C ARG A 170 1.04 -15.87 2.92
N TYR A 171 1.27 -16.59 4.00
CA TYR A 171 1.94 -16.07 5.17
C TYR A 171 3.39 -15.66 4.86
N PHE A 172 3.87 -14.60 5.50
CA PHE A 172 5.22 -14.09 5.32
C PHE A 172 6.04 -14.27 6.60
N GLU A 173 6.90 -15.27 6.63
CA GLU A 173 7.69 -15.66 7.81
C GLU A 173 8.59 -14.53 8.31
N LYS A 174 9.03 -13.62 7.41
CA LYS A 174 9.82 -12.43 7.78
C LYS A 174 9.14 -11.53 8.80
N VAL A 175 7.80 -11.57 8.87
CA VAL A 175 7.05 -10.83 9.91
C VAL A 175 7.46 -11.32 11.30
N GLU A 176 7.48 -12.63 11.54
CA GLU A 176 7.84 -13.18 12.85
C GLU A 176 9.32 -12.92 13.21
N GLU A 177 10.23 -13.02 12.24
CA GLU A 177 11.64 -12.67 12.42
C GLU A 177 11.83 -11.20 12.88
N LEU A 178 11.09 -10.25 12.27
CA LEU A 178 11.11 -8.84 12.65
C LEU A 178 10.56 -8.63 14.07
N LEU A 179 9.47 -9.31 14.41
CA LEU A 179 8.86 -9.23 15.74
C LEU A 179 9.80 -9.72 16.83
N GLN A 180 10.53 -10.81 16.58
CA GLN A 180 11.57 -11.34 17.47
C GLN A 180 12.71 -10.33 17.69
N ARG A 181 13.07 -9.56 16.66
CA ARG A 181 14.02 -8.45 16.72
C ARG A 181 13.47 -7.20 17.40
N LYS A 182 12.26 -7.25 18.01
CA LYS A 182 11.58 -6.14 18.69
C LYS A 182 11.22 -4.97 17.77
N ILE A 183 11.14 -5.21 16.48
CA ILE A 183 10.62 -4.24 15.51
C ILE A 183 9.09 -4.26 15.58
N LYS A 184 8.46 -3.10 15.58
CA LYS A 184 7.01 -3.00 15.45
C LYS A 184 6.64 -3.30 13.99
N VAL A 185 5.81 -4.30 13.76
CA VAL A 185 5.32 -4.65 12.44
C VAL A 185 3.83 -4.32 12.33
N ILE A 186 3.45 -3.69 11.23
CA ILE A 186 2.07 -3.42 10.88
C ILE A 186 1.82 -4.14 9.56
N VAL A 187 0.96 -5.15 9.57
CA VAL A 187 0.57 -5.90 8.38
C VAL A 187 -0.80 -5.42 7.92
N THR A 188 -0.85 -4.82 6.75
CA THR A 188 -2.09 -4.43 6.08
C THR A 188 -2.43 -5.50 5.04
N LEU A 189 -3.53 -6.21 5.29
CA LEU A 189 -4.04 -7.26 4.42
C LEU A 189 -5.07 -6.65 3.46
N SER A 190 -4.83 -6.82 2.15
CA SER A 190 -5.76 -6.31 1.14
C SER A 190 -7.02 -7.17 1.09
N LEU A 191 -8.18 -6.58 1.37
CA LEU A 191 -9.48 -7.26 1.46
C LEU A 191 -10.48 -6.57 0.52
N ASP A 192 -10.52 -6.97 -0.76
CA ASP A 192 -11.36 -6.32 -1.78
C ASP A 192 -12.66 -7.10 -2.08
N GLY A 193 -13.01 -8.09 -1.26
CA GLY A 193 -14.21 -8.90 -1.36
C GLY A 193 -14.19 -10.06 -0.40
N THR A 194 -15.29 -10.79 -0.31
CA THR A 194 -15.43 -12.08 0.38
C THR A 194 -15.88 -13.16 -0.61
N GLY A 195 -15.51 -14.42 -0.36
CA GLY A 195 -15.91 -15.54 -1.21
C GLY A 195 -15.51 -15.34 -2.67
N ASN A 196 -16.46 -15.60 -3.57
CA ASN A 196 -16.25 -15.51 -5.01
C ASN A 196 -15.91 -14.10 -5.50
N VAL A 197 -16.37 -13.04 -4.82
CA VAL A 197 -16.02 -11.65 -5.15
C VAL A 197 -14.53 -11.42 -4.92
N HIS A 198 -13.97 -11.95 -3.82
CA HIS A 198 -12.54 -11.92 -3.57
C HIS A 198 -11.77 -12.66 -4.67
N ASP A 199 -12.15 -13.90 -4.98
CA ASP A 199 -11.51 -14.75 -5.97
C ASP A 199 -11.46 -14.05 -7.34
N PHE A 200 -12.55 -13.36 -7.70
CA PHE A 200 -12.65 -12.61 -8.94
C PHE A 200 -11.76 -11.36 -8.97
N ILE A 201 -11.88 -10.49 -7.97
CA ILE A 201 -11.14 -9.21 -7.95
C ILE A 201 -9.65 -9.42 -7.74
N ARG A 202 -9.27 -10.35 -6.86
CA ARG A 202 -7.88 -10.61 -6.44
C ARG A 202 -7.23 -11.78 -7.18
N TRP A 203 -7.74 -12.15 -8.37
CA TRP A 203 -7.26 -13.30 -9.13
C TRP A 203 -5.72 -13.39 -9.22
N PRO A 204 -5.13 -14.59 -9.05
CA PRO A 204 -5.74 -15.92 -8.83
C PRO A 204 -5.79 -16.33 -7.35
N ILE A 205 -5.84 -15.39 -6.42
CA ILE A 205 -5.85 -15.69 -4.98
C ILE A 205 -7.25 -16.19 -4.61
N ARG A 206 -7.30 -17.39 -4.02
CA ARG A 206 -8.56 -18.00 -3.58
C ARG A 206 -8.90 -17.53 -2.16
N TRP A 207 -10.16 -17.22 -1.95
CA TRP A 207 -10.69 -16.83 -0.64
C TRP A 207 -10.30 -17.80 0.49
N VAL A 208 -10.42 -19.11 0.20
CA VAL A 208 -10.06 -20.17 1.16
C VAL A 208 -8.58 -20.13 1.58
N ASP A 209 -7.68 -19.72 0.70
CA ASP A 209 -6.25 -19.62 1.03
C ASP A 209 -5.92 -18.28 1.70
N TYR A 210 -6.63 -17.22 1.31
CA TYR A 210 -6.55 -15.92 1.95
C TYR A 210 -6.97 -15.99 3.42
N THR A 211 -8.11 -16.61 3.75
CA THR A 211 -8.59 -16.75 5.11
C THR A 211 -7.63 -17.53 6.02
N LYS A 212 -7.02 -18.60 5.52
CA LYS A 212 -5.96 -19.34 6.24
C LYS A 212 -4.74 -18.45 6.55
N THR A 213 -4.40 -17.55 5.62
CA THR A 213 -3.30 -16.59 5.85
C THR A 213 -3.69 -15.58 6.93
N VAL A 214 -4.91 -15.06 6.90
CA VAL A 214 -5.45 -14.16 7.94
C VAL A 214 -5.42 -14.83 9.31
N GLU A 215 -5.90 -16.07 9.42
CA GLU A 215 -5.90 -16.85 10.66
C GLU A 215 -4.49 -16.96 11.27
N LYS A 216 -3.48 -17.28 10.45
CA LYS A 216 -2.08 -17.32 10.92
C LYS A 216 -1.59 -15.97 11.46
N TYR A 217 -1.97 -14.85 10.84
CA TYR A 217 -1.63 -13.53 11.38
C TYR A 217 -2.38 -13.21 12.67
N ILE A 218 -3.63 -13.65 12.82
CA ILE A 218 -4.39 -13.51 14.06
C ILE A 218 -3.71 -14.30 15.18
N GLU A 219 -3.31 -15.54 14.93
CA GLU A 219 -2.55 -16.34 15.89
C GLU A 219 -1.22 -15.65 16.28
N LEU A 220 -0.48 -15.15 15.29
CA LEU A 220 0.77 -14.45 15.53
C LEU A 220 0.57 -13.18 16.39
N ARG A 221 -0.52 -12.43 16.19
CA ARG A 221 -0.88 -11.24 16.98
C ARG A 221 -1.13 -11.60 18.47
N THR A 222 -1.61 -12.77 18.79
CA THR A 222 -1.76 -13.19 20.20
C THR A 222 -0.41 -13.40 20.88
N LYS A 223 0.59 -13.86 20.12
CA LYS A 223 1.95 -14.15 20.59
C LYS A 223 2.83 -12.89 20.71
N TYR A 224 2.66 -11.92 19.79
CA TYR A 224 3.53 -10.76 19.70
C TYR A 224 2.76 -9.43 19.84
N LYS A 225 3.00 -8.69 20.93
CA LYS A 225 2.34 -7.39 21.20
C LYS A 225 2.81 -6.24 20.29
N ASN A 226 3.94 -6.41 19.62
CA ASN A 226 4.49 -5.48 18.64
C ASN A 226 4.00 -5.76 17.20
N LEU A 227 2.99 -6.64 17.01
CA LEU A 227 2.26 -6.84 15.75
C LEU A 227 0.94 -6.07 15.78
N SER A 228 0.68 -5.30 14.74
CA SER A 228 -0.63 -4.72 14.43
C SER A 228 -1.12 -5.27 13.10
N LEU A 229 -2.42 -5.51 12.97
CA LEU A 229 -3.07 -5.97 11.75
C LEU A 229 -4.12 -4.94 11.33
N ASP A 230 -4.19 -4.65 10.04
CA ASP A 230 -5.22 -3.81 9.41
C ASP A 230 -5.75 -4.52 8.16
N PHE A 231 -7.04 -4.32 7.85
CA PHE A 231 -7.58 -4.59 6.51
C PHE A 231 -7.67 -3.29 5.71
N TRP A 232 -7.35 -3.39 4.43
CA TRP A 232 -7.56 -2.33 3.46
C TRP A 232 -8.39 -2.79 2.29
N THR A 233 -9.45 -2.03 1.96
CA THR A 233 -10.28 -2.25 0.77
C THR A 233 -10.11 -1.11 -0.22
N THR A 234 -9.85 -1.45 -1.47
CA THR A 234 -9.98 -0.52 -2.60
C THR A 234 -11.41 -0.60 -3.12
N LEU A 235 -12.28 0.28 -2.57
CA LEU A 235 -13.69 0.28 -2.87
C LEU A 235 -13.97 0.77 -4.30
N ASN A 236 -14.69 -0.04 -5.06
CA ASN A 236 -14.96 0.15 -6.48
C ASN A 236 -16.28 -0.51 -6.89
N ARG A 237 -16.71 -0.35 -8.15
CA ARG A 237 -17.99 -0.91 -8.64
C ARG A 237 -18.10 -2.43 -8.50
N LEU A 238 -17.00 -3.17 -8.57
CA LEU A 238 -17.03 -4.64 -8.50
C LEU A 238 -17.28 -5.18 -7.08
N ASN A 239 -16.96 -4.41 -6.04
CA ASN A 239 -17.13 -4.83 -4.65
C ASN A 239 -18.13 -3.99 -3.84
N LEU A 240 -18.75 -2.99 -4.44
CA LEU A 240 -19.69 -2.13 -3.73
C LEU A 240 -20.84 -2.92 -3.09
N ALA A 241 -21.44 -3.86 -3.83
CA ALA A 241 -22.51 -4.72 -3.31
C ALA A 241 -22.03 -5.72 -2.23
N ASN A 242 -20.72 -6.03 -2.19
CA ASN A 242 -20.13 -6.93 -1.20
C ASN A 242 -19.54 -6.20 0.01
N PHE A 243 -19.64 -4.86 0.05
CA PHE A 243 -18.93 -4.05 1.07
C PHE A 243 -19.40 -4.33 2.49
N GLU A 244 -20.69 -4.62 2.70
CA GLU A 244 -21.19 -5.01 4.02
C GLU A 244 -20.56 -6.32 4.49
N SER A 245 -20.51 -7.35 3.64
CA SER A 245 -19.87 -8.63 3.97
C SER A 245 -18.37 -8.47 4.27
N ILE A 246 -17.68 -7.52 3.62
CA ILE A 246 -16.30 -7.15 3.94
C ILE A 246 -16.19 -6.63 5.38
N LYS A 247 -17.09 -5.73 5.79
CA LYS A 247 -17.09 -5.16 7.15
C LYS A 247 -17.41 -6.23 8.20
N GLU A 248 -18.39 -7.09 7.93
CA GLU A 248 -18.75 -8.20 8.80
C GLU A 248 -17.57 -9.16 9.01
N TYR A 249 -16.85 -9.51 7.93
CA TYR A 249 -15.66 -10.35 8.04
C TYR A 249 -14.56 -9.68 8.87
N ALA A 250 -14.31 -8.39 8.63
CA ALA A 250 -13.31 -7.64 9.39
C ALA A 250 -13.66 -7.58 10.88
N GLN A 251 -14.93 -7.37 11.20
CA GLN A 251 -15.44 -7.38 12.58
C GLN A 251 -15.28 -8.76 13.23
N ALA A 252 -15.63 -9.83 12.52
CA ALA A 252 -15.47 -11.20 13.00
C ALA A 252 -14.01 -11.56 13.31
N CYS A 253 -13.06 -11.02 12.52
CA CYS A 253 -11.62 -11.15 12.74
C CYS A 253 -11.07 -10.23 13.86
N ALA A 254 -11.86 -9.32 14.38
CA ALA A 254 -11.43 -8.24 15.30
C ALA A 254 -10.18 -7.50 14.74
N ILE A 255 -10.19 -7.20 13.44
CA ILE A 255 -9.14 -6.44 12.75
C ILE A 255 -9.72 -5.12 12.25
N PRO A 256 -9.10 -3.96 12.55
CA PRO A 256 -9.50 -2.67 12.00
C PRO A 256 -9.59 -2.72 10.48
N HIS A 257 -10.63 -2.10 9.93
CA HIS A 257 -10.86 -2.03 8.49
C HIS A 257 -10.88 -0.58 8.02
N GLN A 258 -10.11 -0.31 6.99
CA GLN A 258 -10.07 0.98 6.30
C GLN A 258 -10.34 0.76 4.80
N TYR A 259 -10.82 1.79 4.13
CA TYR A 259 -11.03 1.75 2.69
C TYR A 259 -10.70 3.08 2.01
N GLY A 260 -10.40 2.99 0.73
CA GLY A 260 -10.22 4.14 -0.16
C GLY A 260 -11.00 3.93 -1.45
N LEU A 261 -11.50 5.03 -2.03
CA LEU A 261 -12.24 4.98 -3.29
C LEU A 261 -11.30 4.86 -4.48
N LEU A 262 -11.53 3.88 -5.35
CA LEU A 262 -10.80 3.74 -6.60
C LEU A 262 -11.24 4.82 -7.58
N LYS A 263 -10.26 5.52 -8.18
CA LYS A 263 -10.48 6.56 -9.19
C LYS A 263 -9.98 6.17 -10.58
N ARG A 264 -9.14 5.16 -10.67
CA ARG A 264 -8.59 4.65 -11.93
C ARG A 264 -8.44 3.13 -11.88
N PRO A 265 -8.85 2.41 -12.93
CA PRO A 265 -9.49 2.92 -14.16
C PRO A 265 -10.87 3.54 -13.86
N ALA A 266 -11.26 4.57 -14.62
CA ALA A 266 -12.49 5.33 -14.38
C ALA A 266 -13.77 4.48 -14.44
N VAL A 267 -13.77 3.42 -15.24
CA VAL A 267 -14.88 2.46 -15.35
C VAL A 267 -15.21 1.78 -14.01
N LEU A 268 -14.25 1.68 -13.09
CA LEU A 268 -14.42 1.09 -11.76
C LEU A 268 -14.71 2.13 -10.66
N ASP A 269 -14.68 3.44 -10.97
CA ASP A 269 -15.10 4.46 -9.98
C ASP A 269 -16.57 4.27 -9.64
N ILE A 270 -16.90 4.24 -8.37
CA ILE A 270 -18.29 4.06 -7.88
C ILE A 270 -19.26 5.16 -8.36
N ASN A 271 -18.73 6.30 -8.79
CA ASN A 271 -19.53 7.38 -9.38
C ASN A 271 -19.77 7.22 -10.90
N ASN A 272 -19.11 6.26 -11.54
CA ASN A 272 -19.38 5.92 -12.96
C ASN A 272 -20.61 5.00 -13.02
N THR A 273 -21.65 5.44 -13.75
CA THR A 273 -22.91 4.72 -13.89
C THR A 273 -23.06 4.02 -15.25
N ASN A 274 -22.01 4.02 -16.09
CA ASN A 274 -22.06 3.37 -17.40
C ASN A 274 -21.90 1.85 -17.24
N GLU A 275 -23.02 1.13 -17.29
CA GLU A 275 -23.04 -0.34 -17.14
C GLU A 275 -22.44 -1.06 -18.37
N GLU A 276 -22.67 -0.57 -19.58
CA GLU A 276 -22.09 -1.16 -20.78
C GLU A 276 -20.56 -1.12 -20.78
N GLU A 277 -19.98 0.01 -20.35
CA GLU A 277 -18.53 0.15 -20.21
C GLU A 277 -17.98 -0.82 -19.14
N LEU A 278 -18.72 -1.02 -18.04
CA LEU A 278 -18.33 -1.97 -17.00
C LEU A 278 -18.36 -3.41 -17.51
N GLU A 279 -19.41 -3.80 -18.20
CA GLU A 279 -19.55 -5.14 -18.78
C GLU A 279 -18.41 -5.43 -19.78
N GLN A 280 -18.14 -4.51 -20.70
CA GLN A 280 -17.04 -4.64 -21.66
C GLN A 280 -15.68 -4.75 -20.95
N PHE A 281 -15.45 -3.95 -19.91
CA PHE A 281 -14.23 -4.02 -19.09
C PHE A 281 -14.13 -5.40 -18.43
N VAL A 282 -15.17 -5.87 -17.77
CA VAL A 282 -15.20 -7.18 -17.10
C VAL A 282 -14.90 -8.31 -18.07
N GLU A 283 -15.57 -8.35 -19.22
CA GLU A 283 -15.34 -9.35 -20.26
C GLU A 283 -13.88 -9.36 -20.75
N GLN A 284 -13.33 -8.18 -21.02
CA GLN A 284 -11.95 -8.04 -21.44
C GLN A 284 -10.98 -8.56 -20.37
N GLN A 285 -11.23 -8.22 -19.10
CA GLN A 285 -10.38 -8.64 -17.99
C GLN A 285 -10.49 -10.16 -17.74
N MET A 286 -11.66 -10.75 -17.90
CA MET A 286 -11.86 -12.19 -17.80
C MET A 286 -11.12 -12.92 -18.92
N LYS A 287 -11.26 -12.46 -20.17
CA LYS A 287 -10.54 -13.02 -21.31
C LYS A 287 -9.03 -12.99 -21.11
N LEU A 288 -8.51 -11.86 -20.65
CA LEU A 288 -7.08 -11.68 -20.37
C LEU A 288 -6.54 -12.69 -19.33
N ARG A 289 -7.36 -13.06 -18.35
CA ARG A 289 -6.99 -13.98 -17.26
C ARG A 289 -7.39 -15.43 -17.52
N GLY A 290 -8.09 -15.72 -18.62
CA GLY A 290 -8.64 -17.05 -18.89
C GLY A 290 -9.70 -17.48 -17.85
N ILE A 291 -10.45 -16.52 -17.31
CA ILE A 291 -11.56 -16.77 -16.37
C ILE A 291 -12.85 -16.97 -17.15
N THR A 292 -13.60 -18.01 -16.81
CA THR A 292 -14.98 -18.19 -17.28
C THR A 292 -15.94 -18.00 -16.10
N TRP A 293 -17.07 -17.31 -16.33
CA TRP A 293 -18.14 -17.27 -15.34
C TRP A 293 -18.66 -18.70 -15.16
N GLN A 294 -18.44 -19.27 -13.99
CA GLN A 294 -19.27 -20.36 -13.53
C GLN A 294 -20.44 -19.71 -12.79
N GLN A 295 -21.64 -19.86 -13.39
CA GLN A 295 -22.89 -19.39 -12.79
C GLN A 295 -23.15 -20.03 -11.44
#